data_e93583e6d790dbaef76e993262620603
#
_entry.id   e93583e6d790dbaef76e993262620603
#
_cell.length_a   1.000
_cell.length_b   1.000
_cell.length_c   1.000
_cell.angle_alpha   90.00
_cell.angle_beta   90.00
_cell.angle_gamma   90.00
#
_symmetry.space_group_name_H-M   'P 1'
#
loop_
_entity.id
_entity.type
_entity.pdbx_description
1 polymer ?
#
loop_
_entity_poly.entity_id
_entity_poly.type
_entity_poly.pdbx_seq_one_letter_code
_entity_poly.pdbx_strand_id
1 'polypeptide(L)'
;AQQMVGEEHDLILVDESAAVIEHADATLDAMCVEGNGACASVLLRAGVRDADLVIAATADDEVNLVCSLMAKKLGAKHTVARVRNPEYFRDAPILRREIGLDMIINPEYAAAQEIARILRVPAAFSVESFARGTVELIGFQITEQDGMAGKSLIEYNKLHPNALLLCAAKRGCEVLVPNGHFVPQAGDRVYAIGTPTETARVLRSMGRDTSPIRQLSVIGGGRIALYLAWALDGMGMHI
;
A
#
# COMPACT_ATOMS: atom_id res chain seq x y z
N ALA A 1 -13.60 -3.85 8.64
CA ALA A 1 -15.04 -3.94 8.90
C ALA A 1 -15.71 -2.55 8.77
N GLN A 2 -15.37 -1.54 9.59
CA GLN A 2 -16.02 -0.21 9.57
C GLN A 2 -16.06 0.45 8.19
N GLN A 3 -14.97 0.39 7.43
CA GLN A 3 -14.94 0.96 6.08
C GLN A 3 -15.89 0.22 5.12
N MET A 4 -15.96 -1.11 5.21
CA MET A 4 -16.82 -1.91 4.35
C MET A 4 -18.31 -1.66 4.63
N VAL A 5 -18.68 -1.52 5.90
CA VAL A 5 -20.06 -1.13 6.29
C VAL A 5 -20.41 0.25 5.72
N GLY A 6 -19.47 1.21 5.74
CA GLY A 6 -19.66 2.54 5.17
C GLY A 6 -19.81 2.56 3.63
N GLU A 7 -19.45 1.47 2.95
CA GLU A 7 -19.57 1.28 1.50
C GLU A 7 -20.78 0.41 1.11
N GLU A 8 -21.73 0.20 2.04
CA GLU A 8 -22.99 -0.57 1.83
C GLU A 8 -22.77 -2.04 1.48
N HIS A 9 -21.71 -2.68 2.01
CA HIS A 9 -21.50 -4.11 1.86
C HIS A 9 -22.16 -4.89 2.99
N ASP A 10 -22.83 -5.99 2.67
CA ASP A 10 -23.32 -6.97 3.66
C ASP A 10 -22.11 -7.63 4.34
N LEU A 11 -21.94 -7.38 5.62
CA LEU A 11 -20.80 -7.85 6.39
C LEU A 11 -21.20 -8.91 7.40
N ILE A 12 -20.46 -10.03 7.42
CA ILE A 12 -20.54 -11.04 8.45
C ILE A 12 -19.19 -11.11 9.16
N LEU A 13 -19.17 -10.90 10.46
CA LEU A 13 -17.98 -10.93 11.28
C LEU A 13 -17.96 -12.23 12.10
N VAL A 14 -16.83 -12.95 12.04
CA VAL A 14 -16.60 -14.18 12.81
C VAL A 14 -15.41 -13.97 13.71
N ASP A 15 -15.58 -14.16 15.01
CA ASP A 15 -14.51 -14.13 16.01
C ASP A 15 -14.79 -15.15 17.12
N GLU A 16 -13.74 -15.71 17.73
CA GLU A 16 -13.89 -16.63 18.86
C GLU A 16 -14.08 -15.93 20.20
N SER A 17 -13.81 -14.63 20.26
CA SER A 17 -13.96 -13.82 21.46
C SER A 17 -15.36 -13.23 21.56
N ALA A 18 -16.14 -13.67 22.55
CA ALA A 18 -17.46 -13.11 22.85
C ALA A 18 -17.41 -11.58 23.03
N ALA A 19 -16.37 -11.05 23.69
CA ALA A 19 -16.23 -9.62 23.92
C ALA A 19 -16.01 -8.83 22.59
N VAL A 20 -15.29 -9.41 21.62
CA VAL A 20 -15.11 -8.80 20.28
C VAL A 20 -16.45 -8.81 19.53
N ILE A 21 -17.18 -9.91 19.61
CA ILE A 21 -18.50 -10.07 18.99
C ILE A 21 -19.51 -9.08 19.58
N GLU A 22 -19.61 -8.96 20.91
CA GLU A 22 -20.49 -7.99 21.58
C GLU A 22 -20.16 -6.55 21.18
N HIS A 23 -18.86 -6.21 21.12
CA HIS A 23 -18.44 -4.88 20.70
C HIS A 23 -18.78 -4.60 19.23
N ALA A 24 -18.57 -5.58 18.37
CA ALA A 24 -18.88 -5.45 16.93
C ALA A 24 -20.39 -5.29 16.70
N ASP A 25 -21.21 -6.10 17.36
CA ASP A 25 -22.67 -6.06 17.28
C ASP A 25 -23.24 -4.71 17.76
N ALA A 26 -22.59 -4.10 18.76
CA ALA A 26 -22.99 -2.79 19.29
C ALA A 26 -22.54 -1.60 18.42
N THR A 27 -21.54 -1.77 17.54
CA THR A 27 -20.88 -0.65 16.84
C THR A 27 -20.91 -0.73 15.32
N LEU A 28 -21.24 -1.90 14.77
CA LEU A 28 -21.25 -2.14 13.32
C LEU A 28 -22.62 -2.67 12.89
N ASP A 29 -23.07 -2.24 11.74
CA ASP A 29 -24.20 -2.89 11.06
C ASP A 29 -23.68 -4.14 10.34
N ALA A 30 -23.53 -5.23 11.09
CA ALA A 30 -22.95 -6.48 10.61
C ALA A 30 -23.55 -7.67 11.36
N MET A 31 -23.76 -8.76 10.66
CA MET A 31 -24.10 -10.03 11.31
C MET A 31 -22.87 -10.58 12.04
N CYS A 32 -23.01 -10.87 13.34
CA CYS A 32 -21.92 -11.38 14.16
C CYS A 32 -22.11 -12.86 14.50
N VAL A 33 -21.04 -13.65 14.34
CA VAL A 33 -21.03 -15.11 14.62
C VAL A 33 -19.88 -15.45 15.54
N GLU A 34 -20.16 -15.84 16.77
CA GLU A 34 -19.13 -16.33 17.69
C GLU A 34 -18.65 -17.74 17.29
N GLY A 35 -17.32 -17.89 17.17
CA GLY A 35 -16.68 -19.18 16.94
C GLY A 35 -15.37 -19.10 16.18
N ASN A 36 -14.68 -20.24 16.10
CA ASN A 36 -13.42 -20.37 15.39
C ASN A 36 -13.66 -20.44 13.88
N GLY A 37 -13.16 -19.45 13.13
CA GLY A 37 -13.28 -19.35 11.67
C GLY A 37 -12.60 -20.48 10.88
N ALA A 38 -11.74 -21.29 11.50
CA ALA A 38 -11.18 -22.48 10.86
C ALA A 38 -12.14 -23.69 10.91
N CYS A 39 -13.28 -23.60 11.65
CA CYS A 39 -14.25 -24.66 11.76
C CYS A 39 -15.33 -24.55 10.67
N ALA A 40 -15.55 -25.63 9.91
CA ALA A 40 -16.56 -25.68 8.85
C ALA A 40 -17.97 -25.33 9.34
N SER A 41 -18.37 -25.81 10.54
CA SER A 41 -19.68 -25.52 11.12
C SER A 41 -19.90 -24.03 11.40
N VAL A 42 -18.86 -23.32 11.83
CA VAL A 42 -18.91 -21.88 12.08
C VAL A 42 -19.02 -21.11 10.74
N LEU A 43 -18.19 -21.47 9.77
CA LEU A 43 -18.25 -20.88 8.42
C LEU A 43 -19.60 -21.10 7.74
N LEU A 44 -20.19 -22.27 7.90
CA LEU A 44 -21.52 -22.56 7.35
C LEU A 44 -22.62 -21.73 8.04
N ARG A 45 -22.57 -21.54 9.36
CA ARG A 45 -23.47 -20.63 10.08
C ARG A 45 -23.31 -19.17 9.59
N ALA A 46 -22.07 -18.79 9.27
CA ALA A 46 -21.76 -17.47 8.70
C ALA A 46 -22.10 -17.35 7.21
N GLY A 47 -22.79 -18.32 6.59
CA GLY A 47 -23.24 -18.21 5.21
C GLY A 47 -22.11 -18.25 4.17
N VAL A 48 -20.99 -18.91 4.46
CA VAL A 48 -19.79 -18.94 3.61
C VAL A 48 -20.06 -19.38 2.16
N ARG A 49 -21.11 -20.17 1.93
CA ARG A 49 -21.44 -20.67 0.56
C ARG A 49 -21.84 -19.58 -0.40
N ASP A 50 -22.44 -18.53 0.13
CA ASP A 50 -22.96 -17.39 -0.65
C ASP A 50 -22.01 -16.18 -0.57
N ALA A 51 -20.87 -16.33 0.13
CA ALA A 51 -19.92 -15.25 0.30
C ALA A 51 -19.16 -14.94 -0.98
N ASP A 52 -19.20 -13.67 -1.42
CA ASP A 52 -18.37 -13.19 -2.51
C ASP A 52 -16.91 -13.15 -2.13
N LEU A 53 -16.60 -12.78 -0.88
CA LEU A 53 -15.24 -12.65 -0.36
C LEU A 53 -15.17 -13.08 1.10
N VAL A 54 -14.19 -13.94 1.42
CA VAL A 54 -13.82 -14.28 2.79
C VAL A 54 -12.42 -13.74 3.07
N ILE A 55 -12.29 -12.95 4.13
CA ILE A 55 -11.00 -12.40 4.59
C ILE A 55 -10.65 -13.01 5.94
N ALA A 56 -9.63 -13.85 5.98
CA ALA A 56 -9.10 -14.42 7.21
C ALA A 56 -7.93 -13.55 7.73
N ALA A 57 -8.16 -12.87 8.84
CA ALA A 57 -7.21 -11.87 9.40
C ALA A 57 -7.07 -11.96 10.92
N THR A 58 -7.11 -13.20 11.47
CA THR A 58 -6.89 -13.48 12.90
C THR A 58 -5.43 -13.26 13.31
N ALA A 59 -5.10 -13.42 14.58
CA ALA A 59 -3.73 -13.27 15.07
C ALA A 59 -2.78 -14.37 14.53
N ASP A 60 -3.29 -15.52 14.12
CA ASP A 60 -2.51 -16.70 13.74
C ASP A 60 -2.55 -16.95 12.23
N ASP A 61 -1.39 -17.06 11.62
CA ASP A 61 -1.24 -17.25 10.17
C ASP A 61 -1.79 -18.61 9.73
N GLU A 62 -1.57 -19.67 10.54
CA GLU A 62 -2.04 -21.03 10.30
C GLU A 62 -3.58 -21.09 10.32
N VAL A 63 -4.20 -20.42 11.29
CA VAL A 63 -5.67 -20.30 11.37
C VAL A 63 -6.20 -19.56 10.14
N ASN A 64 -5.53 -18.50 9.68
CA ASN A 64 -5.93 -17.75 8.49
C ASN A 64 -5.84 -18.60 7.22
N LEU A 65 -4.78 -19.41 7.07
CA LEU A 65 -4.63 -20.32 5.94
C LEU A 65 -5.70 -21.42 5.96
N VAL A 66 -5.96 -22.05 7.11
CA VAL A 66 -6.97 -23.09 7.25
C VAL A 66 -8.37 -22.53 7.03
N CYS A 67 -8.69 -21.37 7.62
CA CYS A 67 -9.97 -20.68 7.41
C CYS A 67 -10.21 -20.40 5.92
N SER A 68 -9.23 -19.83 5.22
CA SER A 68 -9.37 -19.53 3.80
C SER A 68 -9.48 -20.78 2.93
N LEU A 69 -8.74 -21.86 3.24
CA LEU A 69 -8.89 -23.16 2.59
C LEU A 69 -10.30 -23.70 2.75
N MET A 70 -10.79 -23.74 4.00
CA MET A 70 -12.13 -24.25 4.30
C MET A 70 -13.21 -23.41 3.62
N ALA A 71 -13.11 -22.10 3.68
CA ALA A 71 -14.04 -21.19 3.01
C ALA A 71 -14.10 -21.44 1.49
N LYS A 72 -12.93 -21.59 0.85
CA LYS A 72 -12.86 -21.89 -0.60
C LYS A 72 -13.49 -23.24 -0.93
N LYS A 73 -13.24 -24.27 -0.15
CA LYS A 73 -13.83 -25.62 -0.33
C LYS A 73 -15.32 -25.66 -0.05
N LEU A 74 -15.84 -24.80 0.81
CA LEU A 74 -17.25 -24.69 1.13
C LEU A 74 -18.05 -23.84 0.12
N GLY A 75 -17.39 -23.08 -0.75
CA GLY A 75 -18.05 -22.39 -1.87
C GLY A 75 -17.82 -20.87 -1.95
N ALA A 76 -17.04 -20.28 -1.05
CA ALA A 76 -16.69 -18.86 -1.17
C ALA A 76 -16.07 -18.55 -2.53
N LYS A 77 -16.52 -17.47 -3.19
CA LYS A 77 -16.03 -17.10 -4.52
C LYS A 77 -14.58 -16.68 -4.47
N HIS A 78 -14.22 -15.80 -3.51
CA HIS A 78 -12.87 -15.32 -3.32
C HIS A 78 -12.42 -15.46 -1.87
N THR A 79 -11.11 -15.69 -1.67
CA THR A 79 -10.51 -15.83 -0.35
C THR A 79 -9.22 -15.03 -0.23
N VAL A 80 -9.07 -14.36 0.90
CA VAL A 80 -7.87 -13.60 1.27
C VAL A 80 -7.38 -14.07 2.61
N ALA A 81 -6.11 -14.46 2.72
CA ALA A 81 -5.47 -14.82 3.98
C ALA A 81 -4.40 -13.78 4.37
N ARG A 82 -4.42 -13.32 5.62
CA ARG A 82 -3.30 -12.56 6.19
C ARG A 82 -2.22 -13.53 6.66
N VAL A 83 -1.01 -13.39 6.11
CA VAL A 83 0.15 -14.21 6.45
C VAL A 83 1.33 -13.28 6.72
N ARG A 84 1.76 -13.21 7.98
CA ARG A 84 2.79 -12.29 8.44
C ARG A 84 4.14 -12.96 8.67
N ASN A 85 4.16 -14.29 8.88
CA ASN A 85 5.38 -15.05 9.07
C ASN A 85 6.23 -14.99 7.79
N PRO A 86 7.51 -14.55 7.86
CA PRO A 86 8.38 -14.43 6.70
C PRO A 86 8.61 -15.76 5.96
N GLU A 87 8.64 -16.88 6.67
CA GLU A 87 8.83 -18.21 6.05
C GLU A 87 7.63 -18.59 5.20
N TYR A 88 6.42 -18.49 5.75
CA TYR A 88 5.19 -18.76 5.01
C TYR A 88 4.97 -17.76 3.86
N PHE A 89 5.31 -16.50 4.07
CA PHE A 89 5.16 -15.49 3.03
C PHE A 89 6.12 -15.71 1.85
N ARG A 90 7.30 -16.26 2.10
CA ARG A 90 8.24 -16.68 1.05
C ARG A 90 7.62 -17.78 0.18
N ASP A 91 6.90 -18.70 0.78
CA ASP A 91 6.24 -19.82 0.13
C ASP A 91 4.82 -19.48 -0.38
N ALA A 92 4.39 -18.21 -0.27
CA ALA A 92 3.07 -17.75 -0.68
C ALA A 92 2.66 -18.19 -2.12
N PRO A 93 3.53 -18.19 -3.14
CA PRO A 93 3.17 -18.69 -4.47
C PRO A 93 2.77 -20.16 -4.48
N ILE A 94 3.43 -21.01 -3.67
CA ILE A 94 3.12 -22.43 -3.52
C ILE A 94 1.80 -22.57 -2.75
N LEU A 95 1.68 -21.89 -1.60
CA LEU A 95 0.48 -21.93 -0.78
C LEU A 95 -0.76 -21.51 -1.58
N ARG A 96 -0.68 -20.42 -2.35
CA ARG A 96 -1.78 -19.97 -3.20
C ARG A 96 -2.19 -21.05 -4.21
N ARG A 97 -1.25 -21.66 -4.89
CA ARG A 97 -1.53 -22.68 -5.92
C ARG A 97 -2.11 -23.96 -5.32
N GLU A 98 -1.48 -24.49 -4.27
CA GLU A 98 -1.86 -25.80 -3.71
C GLU A 98 -3.12 -25.72 -2.82
N ILE A 99 -3.27 -24.62 -2.07
CA ILE A 99 -4.45 -24.37 -1.24
C ILE A 99 -5.62 -23.79 -2.06
N GLY A 100 -5.31 -23.16 -3.20
CA GLY A 100 -6.30 -22.52 -4.05
C GLY A 100 -6.78 -21.17 -3.53
N LEU A 101 -5.92 -20.45 -2.79
CA LEU A 101 -6.20 -19.11 -2.30
C LEU A 101 -6.10 -18.08 -3.42
N ASP A 102 -7.01 -17.12 -3.44
CA ASP A 102 -6.98 -16.05 -4.44
C ASP A 102 -5.90 -15.03 -4.09
N MET A 103 -5.74 -14.69 -2.80
CA MET A 103 -4.77 -13.71 -2.35
C MET A 103 -4.18 -14.04 -0.97
N ILE A 104 -2.90 -13.74 -0.82
CA ILE A 104 -2.21 -13.69 0.48
C ILE A 104 -1.71 -12.26 0.67
N ILE A 105 -2.00 -11.66 1.82
CA ILE A 105 -1.55 -10.32 2.19
C ILE A 105 -0.61 -10.37 3.39
N ASN A 106 0.40 -9.50 3.34
CA ASN A 106 1.33 -9.28 4.46
C ASN A 106 1.46 -7.77 4.67
N PRO A 107 0.74 -7.20 5.65
CA PRO A 107 0.77 -5.76 5.90
C PRO A 107 2.15 -5.24 6.29
N GLU A 108 2.93 -6.02 7.05
CA GLU A 108 4.27 -5.64 7.48
C GLU A 108 5.25 -5.59 6.30
N TYR A 109 5.13 -6.53 5.35
CA TYR A 109 5.89 -6.51 4.11
C TYR A 109 5.50 -5.32 3.23
N ALA A 110 4.20 -5.06 3.07
CA ALA A 110 3.71 -3.92 2.30
C ALA A 110 4.21 -2.60 2.89
N ALA A 111 4.15 -2.43 4.22
CA ALA A 111 4.69 -1.25 4.90
C ALA A 111 6.21 -1.10 4.69
N ALA A 112 6.97 -2.19 4.79
CA ALA A 112 8.41 -2.18 4.56
C ALA A 112 8.77 -1.80 3.12
N GLN A 113 8.02 -2.32 2.13
CA GLN A 113 8.22 -1.94 0.73
C GLN A 113 7.92 -0.47 0.48
N GLU A 114 6.88 0.08 1.11
CA GLU A 114 6.55 1.50 0.99
C GLU A 114 7.64 2.39 1.61
N ILE A 115 8.14 2.03 2.80
CA ILE A 115 9.28 2.72 3.43
C ILE A 115 10.51 2.65 2.51
N ALA A 116 10.85 1.46 1.99
CA ALA A 116 12.00 1.30 1.10
C ALA A 116 11.85 2.15 -0.18
N ARG A 117 10.63 2.30 -0.70
CA ARG A 117 10.32 3.13 -1.86
C ARG A 117 10.58 4.61 -1.59
N ILE A 118 10.12 5.10 -0.43
CA ILE A 118 10.37 6.49 0.02
C ILE A 118 11.86 6.74 0.21
N LEU A 119 12.60 5.77 0.79
CA LEU A 119 14.04 5.90 1.00
C LEU A 119 14.85 5.97 -0.30
N ARG A 120 14.34 5.43 -1.41
CA ARG A 120 14.98 5.54 -2.74
C ARG A 120 14.94 6.95 -3.31
N VAL A 121 13.90 7.72 -3.00
CA VAL A 121 13.69 9.07 -3.51
C VAL A 121 13.32 10.01 -2.35
N PRO A 122 14.29 10.38 -1.50
CA PRO A 122 14.02 11.16 -0.29
C PRO A 122 13.37 12.53 -0.55
N ALA A 123 13.52 13.05 -1.78
CA ALA A 123 12.93 14.31 -2.20
C ALA A 123 11.42 14.22 -2.52
N ALA A 124 10.86 13.01 -2.58
CA ALA A 124 9.45 12.76 -2.85
C ALA A 124 8.72 12.30 -1.57
N PHE A 125 7.46 12.71 -1.41
CA PHE A 125 6.61 12.20 -0.35
C PHE A 125 5.80 10.96 -0.80
N SER A 126 5.76 10.68 -2.10
CA SER A 126 5.10 9.52 -2.70
C SER A 126 5.83 9.10 -3.97
N VAL A 127 6.00 7.81 -4.17
CA VAL A 127 6.57 7.21 -5.37
C VAL A 127 5.75 5.98 -5.72
N GLU A 128 5.03 6.02 -6.83
CA GLU A 128 4.27 4.88 -7.35
C GLU A 128 4.93 4.37 -8.63
N SER A 129 5.22 3.07 -8.68
CA SER A 129 5.85 2.46 -9.85
C SER A 129 4.82 1.72 -10.70
N PHE A 130 4.85 1.97 -12.01
CA PHE A 130 4.01 1.31 -13.01
C PHE A 130 4.86 0.55 -14.02
N ALA A 131 4.23 -0.34 -14.78
CA ALA A 131 4.86 -1.10 -15.85
C ALA A 131 6.17 -1.78 -15.41
N ARG A 132 6.15 -2.47 -14.26
CA ARG A 132 7.31 -3.15 -13.66
C ARG A 132 8.50 -2.23 -13.37
N GLY A 133 8.23 -1.00 -12.95
CA GLY A 133 9.26 -0.02 -12.59
C GLY A 133 9.81 0.79 -13.76
N THR A 134 9.24 0.66 -14.96
CA THR A 134 9.66 1.46 -16.13
C THR A 134 9.18 2.91 -16.05
N VAL A 135 8.04 3.13 -15.39
CA VAL A 135 7.43 4.45 -15.21
C VAL A 135 7.14 4.67 -13.74
N GLU A 136 7.38 5.88 -13.26
CA GLU A 136 7.09 6.30 -11.90
C GLU A 136 6.20 7.54 -11.89
N LEU A 137 5.22 7.55 -10.98
CA LEU A 137 4.48 8.73 -10.56
C LEU A 137 5.07 9.18 -9.23
N ILE A 138 5.68 10.35 -9.21
CA ILE A 138 6.25 10.92 -8.00
C ILE A 138 5.42 12.08 -7.49
N GLY A 139 5.21 12.11 -6.17
CA GLY A 139 4.62 13.24 -5.47
C GLY A 139 5.68 14.04 -4.74
N PHE A 140 5.76 15.34 -4.98
CA PHE A 140 6.64 16.24 -4.25
C PHE A 140 6.00 17.61 -4.00
N GLN A 141 6.44 18.29 -2.97
CA GLN A 141 5.93 19.62 -2.64
C GLN A 141 6.80 20.69 -3.27
N ILE A 142 6.20 21.68 -3.91
CA ILE A 142 6.92 22.84 -4.45
C ILE A 142 7.40 23.71 -3.28
N THR A 143 8.66 24.14 -3.34
CA THR A 143 9.27 25.07 -2.40
C THR A 143 9.62 26.39 -3.10
N GLU A 144 9.88 27.45 -2.34
CA GLU A 144 10.30 28.74 -2.91
C GLU A 144 11.65 28.66 -3.65
N GLN A 145 12.47 27.68 -3.29
CA GLN A 145 13.79 27.46 -3.91
C GLN A 145 13.72 26.68 -5.22
N ASP A 146 12.58 26.03 -5.50
CA ASP A 146 12.41 25.29 -6.75
C ASP A 146 12.32 26.28 -7.92
N GLY A 147 13.17 26.16 -8.90
CA GLY A 147 13.18 27.02 -10.09
C GLY A 147 11.89 26.99 -10.92
N MET A 148 10.95 26.13 -10.56
CA MET A 148 9.61 25.98 -11.15
C MET A 148 8.58 26.92 -10.49
N ALA A 149 8.77 27.31 -9.23
CA ALA A 149 7.84 28.16 -8.51
C ALA A 149 7.69 29.53 -9.19
N GLY A 150 6.46 29.97 -9.41
CA GLY A 150 6.14 31.28 -10.00
C GLY A 150 6.34 31.39 -11.51
N LYS A 151 6.73 30.32 -12.21
CA LYS A 151 6.85 30.27 -13.67
C LYS A 151 5.79 29.36 -14.27
N SER A 152 5.29 29.69 -15.46
CA SER A 152 4.41 28.76 -16.17
C SER A 152 5.19 27.50 -16.60
N LEU A 153 4.47 26.38 -16.74
CA LEU A 153 5.11 25.14 -17.21
C LEU A 153 5.73 25.29 -18.61
N ILE A 154 5.16 26.15 -19.46
CA ILE A 154 5.74 26.47 -20.78
C ILE A 154 7.11 27.15 -20.61
N GLU A 155 7.21 28.14 -19.72
CA GLU A 155 8.48 28.86 -19.47
C GLU A 155 9.50 27.93 -18.82
N TYR A 156 9.07 27.13 -17.85
CA TYR A 156 9.95 26.15 -17.19
C TYR A 156 10.50 25.11 -18.18
N ASN A 157 9.65 24.55 -19.03
CA ASN A 157 10.05 23.55 -20.03
C ASN A 157 10.96 24.09 -21.12
N LYS A 158 10.89 25.39 -21.46
CA LYS A 158 11.84 26.02 -22.36
C LYS A 158 13.26 26.05 -21.81
N LEU A 159 13.37 26.21 -20.48
CA LEU A 159 14.66 26.24 -19.78
C LEU A 159 15.17 24.84 -19.45
N HIS A 160 14.25 23.88 -19.29
CA HIS A 160 14.51 22.50 -18.90
C HIS A 160 13.84 21.52 -19.88
N PRO A 161 14.38 21.35 -21.09
CA PRO A 161 13.84 20.40 -22.06
C PRO A 161 13.85 18.99 -21.47
N ASN A 162 12.77 18.23 -21.67
CA ASN A 162 12.48 16.95 -21.04
C ASN A 162 12.18 17.02 -19.54
N ALA A 163 11.55 18.09 -19.09
CA ALA A 163 10.94 18.13 -17.75
C ALA A 163 9.84 17.07 -17.63
N LEU A 164 9.55 16.69 -16.37
CA LEU A 164 8.49 15.72 -16.08
C LEU A 164 7.11 16.25 -16.49
N LEU A 165 6.24 15.34 -16.90
CA LEU A 165 4.83 15.66 -17.11
C LEU A 165 4.14 15.78 -15.75
N LEU A 166 3.71 16.98 -15.39
CA LEU A 166 2.84 17.16 -14.21
C LEU A 166 1.41 16.71 -14.55
N CYS A 167 0.91 15.73 -13.79
CA CYS A 167 -0.40 15.14 -14.00
C CYS A 167 -1.47 15.75 -13.10
N ALA A 168 -1.10 16.13 -11.87
CA ALA A 168 -2.00 16.74 -10.91
C ALA A 168 -1.24 17.68 -9.98
N ALA A 169 -1.95 18.66 -9.44
CA ALA A 169 -1.47 19.54 -8.38
C ALA A 169 -2.56 19.70 -7.31
N LYS A 170 -2.16 19.74 -6.05
CA LYS A 170 -3.06 20.03 -4.93
C LYS A 170 -2.59 21.30 -4.25
N ARG A 171 -3.46 22.32 -4.26
CA ARG A 171 -3.26 23.61 -3.59
C ARG A 171 -4.30 23.76 -2.47
N GLY A 172 -3.86 23.64 -1.23
CA GLY A 172 -4.79 23.52 -0.10
C GLY A 172 -5.72 22.31 -0.23
N CYS A 173 -7.02 22.56 -0.37
CA CYS A 173 -8.04 21.51 -0.58
C CYS A 173 -8.42 21.30 -2.06
N GLU A 174 -7.95 22.15 -2.96
CA GLU A 174 -8.29 22.11 -4.38
C GLU A 174 -7.34 21.20 -5.16
N VAL A 175 -7.91 20.37 -6.04
CA VAL A 175 -7.14 19.52 -6.98
C VAL A 175 -7.22 20.14 -8.36
N LEU A 176 -6.06 20.43 -8.93
CA LEU A 176 -5.90 21.11 -10.21
C LEU A 176 -5.26 20.13 -11.22
N VAL A 177 -5.70 20.18 -12.46
CA VAL A 177 -5.05 19.50 -13.57
C VAL A 177 -4.15 20.50 -14.30
N PRO A 178 -2.82 20.38 -14.16
CA PRO A 178 -1.89 21.34 -14.77
C PRO A 178 -1.96 21.31 -16.30
N ASN A 179 -1.98 22.49 -16.89
CA ASN A 179 -1.75 22.68 -18.33
C ASN A 179 -0.48 23.53 -18.54
N GLY A 180 -0.13 23.84 -19.78
CA GLY A 180 1.09 24.60 -20.08
C GLY A 180 1.16 25.98 -19.40
N HIS A 181 0.03 26.62 -19.12
CA HIS A 181 -0.06 27.91 -18.43
C HIS A 181 -0.14 27.81 -16.90
N PHE A 182 -0.21 26.59 -16.36
CA PHE A 182 -0.21 26.39 -14.92
C PHE A 182 1.07 26.95 -14.30
N VAL A 183 0.90 27.73 -13.23
CA VAL A 183 2.00 28.34 -12.47
C VAL A 183 2.05 27.66 -11.09
N PRO A 184 3.01 26.74 -10.85
CA PRO A 184 3.23 26.16 -9.54
C PRO A 184 3.58 27.22 -8.50
N GLN A 185 3.05 27.09 -7.30
CA GLN A 185 3.33 27.95 -6.16
C GLN A 185 4.00 27.17 -5.03
N ALA A 186 4.78 27.84 -4.21
CA ALA A 186 5.32 27.25 -3.00
C ALA A 186 4.19 26.73 -2.11
N GLY A 187 4.33 25.50 -1.61
CA GLY A 187 3.30 24.80 -0.86
C GLY A 187 2.44 23.85 -1.69
N ASP A 188 2.38 24.00 -3.01
CA ASP A 188 1.66 23.05 -3.88
C ASP A 188 2.25 21.64 -3.75
N ARG A 189 1.38 20.65 -3.64
CA ARG A 189 1.76 19.23 -3.79
C ARG A 189 1.49 18.82 -5.22
N VAL A 190 2.55 18.50 -5.95
CA VAL A 190 2.44 18.14 -7.37
C VAL A 190 2.77 16.66 -7.58
N TYR A 191 2.12 16.09 -8.58
CA TYR A 191 2.35 14.72 -9.02
C TYR A 191 2.84 14.75 -10.46
N ALA A 192 3.99 14.11 -10.68
CA ALA A 192 4.64 14.09 -12.00
C ALA A 192 4.97 12.66 -12.41
N ILE A 193 4.85 12.38 -13.70
CA ILE A 193 5.14 11.07 -14.29
C ILE A 193 6.40 11.15 -15.16
N GLY A 194 7.21 10.10 -15.09
CA GLY A 194 8.41 9.93 -15.90
C GLY A 194 9.09 8.60 -15.63
N THR A 195 10.22 8.38 -16.31
CA THR A 195 11.10 7.26 -15.98
C THR A 195 11.89 7.56 -14.70
N PRO A 196 12.38 6.54 -13.95
CA PRO A 196 13.21 6.76 -12.76
C PRO A 196 14.40 7.68 -12.99
N THR A 197 15.01 7.59 -14.18
CA THR A 197 16.16 8.43 -14.56
C THR A 197 15.77 9.90 -14.78
N GLU A 198 14.64 10.13 -15.44
CA GLU A 198 14.11 11.48 -15.66
C GLU A 198 13.67 12.13 -14.35
N THR A 199 13.00 11.38 -13.51
CA THR A 199 12.54 11.78 -12.18
C THR A 199 13.71 12.26 -11.32
N ALA A 200 14.76 11.43 -11.20
CA ALA A 200 15.96 11.78 -10.44
C ALA A 200 16.70 13.00 -11.04
N ARG A 201 16.73 13.13 -12.35
CA ARG A 201 17.34 14.28 -13.02
C ARG A 201 16.62 15.59 -12.73
N VAL A 202 15.28 15.57 -12.83
CA VAL A 202 14.47 16.77 -12.60
C VAL A 202 14.54 17.20 -11.13
N LEU A 203 14.42 16.26 -10.18
CA LEU A 203 14.58 16.58 -8.76
C LEU A 203 15.95 17.21 -8.46
N ARG A 204 17.03 16.70 -9.06
CA ARG A 204 18.37 17.29 -8.94
C ARG A 204 18.44 18.70 -9.54
N SER A 205 17.81 18.93 -10.71
CA SER A 205 17.78 20.26 -11.31
C SER A 205 17.02 21.30 -10.49
N MET A 206 16.12 20.85 -9.62
CA MET A 206 15.45 21.69 -8.63
C MET A 206 16.29 21.94 -7.36
N GLY A 207 17.53 21.46 -7.32
CA GLY A 207 18.41 21.59 -6.16
C GLY A 207 18.08 20.61 -5.02
N ARG A 208 17.24 19.61 -5.28
CA ARG A 208 16.85 18.61 -4.25
C ARG A 208 17.91 17.54 -4.14
N ASP A 209 18.22 17.17 -2.91
CA ASP A 209 19.11 16.05 -2.66
C ASP A 209 18.43 14.75 -3.07
N THR A 210 18.94 14.14 -4.12
CA THR A 210 18.56 12.81 -4.60
C THR A 210 19.62 11.77 -4.30
N SER A 211 20.60 12.13 -3.44
CA SER A 211 21.64 11.20 -3.03
C SER A 211 20.99 10.02 -2.28
N PRO A 212 21.40 8.79 -2.58
CA PRO A 212 20.89 7.65 -1.86
C PRO A 212 21.23 7.76 -0.37
N ILE A 213 20.27 7.48 0.48
CA ILE A 213 20.49 7.37 1.92
C ILE A 213 21.52 6.25 2.15
N ARG A 214 22.59 6.55 2.85
CA ARG A 214 23.67 5.59 3.11
C ARG A 214 23.63 4.99 4.50
N GLN A 215 23.05 5.70 5.44
CA GLN A 215 22.94 5.26 6.83
C GLN A 215 21.49 5.34 7.27
N LEU A 216 20.98 4.24 7.79
CA LEU A 216 19.63 4.12 8.31
C LEU A 216 19.70 3.52 9.71
N SER A 217 19.09 4.18 10.69
CA SER A 217 18.91 3.61 12.02
C SER A 217 17.47 3.15 12.17
N VAL A 218 17.28 1.90 12.53
CA VAL A 218 15.97 1.29 12.77
C VAL A 218 15.83 1.01 14.26
N ILE A 219 14.81 1.60 14.87
CA ILE A 219 14.50 1.36 16.29
C ILE A 219 13.33 0.38 16.36
N GLY A 220 13.61 -0.81 16.92
CA GLY A 220 12.68 -1.92 16.98
C GLY A 220 12.99 -3.02 15.96
N GLY A 221 13.21 -4.26 16.46
CA GLY A 221 13.56 -5.44 15.65
C GLY A 221 12.35 -6.29 15.24
N GLY A 222 11.20 -5.66 14.94
CA GLY A 222 9.99 -6.38 14.52
C GLY A 222 10.01 -6.82 13.06
N ARG A 223 8.89 -7.41 12.60
CA ARG A 223 8.75 -7.92 11.23
C ARG A 223 8.95 -6.85 10.16
N ILE A 224 8.48 -5.62 10.40
CA ILE A 224 8.69 -4.50 9.46
C ILE A 224 10.19 -4.23 9.29
N ALA A 225 10.97 -4.21 10.38
CA ALA A 225 12.41 -4.00 10.33
C ALA A 225 13.12 -5.10 9.52
N LEU A 226 12.73 -6.36 9.72
CA LEU A 226 13.26 -7.50 8.97
C LEU A 226 12.96 -7.38 7.46
N TYR A 227 11.71 -7.11 7.10
CA TYR A 227 11.32 -6.94 5.70
C TYR A 227 11.97 -5.71 5.07
N LEU A 228 12.15 -4.64 5.85
CA LEU A 228 12.84 -3.43 5.39
C LEU A 228 14.32 -3.74 5.12
N ALA A 229 14.99 -4.46 6.02
CA ALA A 229 16.37 -4.88 5.80
C ALA A 229 16.51 -5.70 4.50
N TRP A 230 15.60 -6.63 4.23
CA TRP A 230 15.58 -7.39 2.97
C TRP A 230 15.29 -6.50 1.75
N ALA A 231 14.38 -5.54 1.87
CA ALA A 231 14.03 -4.64 0.76
C ALA A 231 15.19 -3.68 0.42
N LEU A 232 16.04 -3.37 1.38
CA LEU A 232 17.20 -2.49 1.24
C LEU A 232 18.51 -3.23 0.94
N ASP A 233 18.48 -4.57 1.03
CA ASP A 233 19.64 -5.41 0.70
C ASP A 233 20.07 -5.16 -0.75
N GLY A 234 21.37 -4.99 -0.98
CA GLY A 234 21.94 -4.67 -2.29
C GLY A 234 21.82 -3.20 -2.71
N MET A 235 21.18 -2.33 -1.92
CA MET A 235 21.08 -0.89 -2.22
C MET A 235 22.28 -0.07 -1.71
N GLY A 236 23.29 -0.73 -1.10
CA GLY A 236 24.48 -0.07 -0.57
C GLY A 236 24.22 0.81 0.67
N MET A 237 23.15 0.54 1.39
CA MET A 237 22.84 1.17 2.67
C MET A 237 23.43 0.37 3.83
N HIS A 238 23.90 1.08 4.86
CA HIS A 238 24.24 0.50 6.15
C HIS A 238 23.06 0.67 7.10
N ILE A 239 22.53 -0.45 7.59
CA ILE A 239 21.38 -0.50 8.50
C ILE A 239 21.88 -0.87 9.90
#